data_30b67faecc5de7c3e3b7f564fdbad567
#
_entry.id   30b67faecc5de7c3e3b7f564fdbad567
#
_cell.length_a   1.000
_cell.length_b   1.000
_cell.length_c   1.000
_cell.angle_alpha   90.00
_cell.angle_beta   90.00
_cell.angle_gamma   90.00
#
_symmetry.space_group_name_H-M   'P 1'
#
loop_
_entity.id
_entity.type
_entity.pdbx_description
1 polymer ?
#
loop_
_entity_poly.entity_id
_entity_poly.type
_entity_poly.pdbx_seq_one_letter_code
_entity_poly.pdbx_strand_id
1 'polypeptide(L)'
;MPAYAIREWRQEEKPKALPEQIIETIDSCEDVAKTAKSRLKKFLAEMGIQDILEMDYLLRKTYQNYLLSICQIQSADRYLLAYDRAKQADIRRRMKTLAGKNQCRWRLEETILFLPYHPDQELALELDSVRNRSNMVWDFTKPCAWHVKEQVFTTLNEILAITKNPIKRRQRLTGLQYLYDFCTEQEIQDIEDMDLTQEQMFNSYLTEHAPSETYKHQMLAILNLCRKTVFLHNAQINWQANIWYLDGLRIAEHRLNRSSSVTSVSFTEISHKENRRYAKEYMKYQIGVTGQAISTITTRYCLLERFLVRLSEQGQDAASCTTKQIEDYLGELQESGISAKSFNAYISGLNHFFRFLIARNYRETMPFQPELYQKKIIVKHHDRSVSPEVCEEVLGKLHLLPDHLRCMYLHLWCLGLRISEVCTLKGNAYYRQNHDTWIQVYQVKMKNYKRIPIAEGLYRIMEVYIKTHQIGPDDYLFTNKNGGPYRSMTFRHQMKKICEDHEIDGGDYLFQSHDYRHTVATMLYDNGVSIQGVRDYLGHDYLEMTEQYIDYMPKKIAKENMGFFQKPEHNLAAGLRKKGGRDGK
;
A
#
# COMPACT_ATOMS: atom_id res chain seq x y z
N MET A 1 18.12 -31.72 -2.21
CA MET A 1 17.43 -31.95 -0.91
C MET A 1 18.48 -32.01 0.19
N PRO A 2 18.37 -31.19 1.25
CA PRO A 2 19.31 -31.32 2.36
C PRO A 2 19.16 -32.70 3.00
N ALA A 3 20.30 -33.36 3.21
CA ALA A 3 20.35 -34.61 3.95
C ALA A 3 20.14 -34.30 5.44
N TYR A 4 18.97 -34.62 5.96
CA TYR A 4 18.70 -34.52 7.40
C TYR A 4 19.58 -35.55 8.13
N ALA A 5 20.24 -35.12 9.20
CA ALA A 5 20.96 -36.01 10.06
C ALA A 5 19.97 -37.04 10.64
N ILE A 6 20.05 -38.26 10.16
CA ILE A 6 19.22 -39.37 10.64
C ILE A 6 19.81 -39.83 11.96
N ARG A 7 19.01 -39.87 13.01
CA ARG A 7 19.39 -40.57 14.24
C ARG A 7 19.63 -42.06 13.89
N GLU A 8 20.87 -42.52 13.96
CA GLU A 8 21.18 -43.91 13.68
C GLU A 8 20.46 -44.81 14.66
N TRP A 9 19.76 -45.80 14.11
CA TRP A 9 19.11 -46.84 14.90
C TRP A 9 20.18 -47.81 15.44
N ARG A 10 20.42 -47.84 16.77
CA ARG A 10 21.29 -48.78 17.44
C ARG A 10 20.48 -49.81 18.22
N GLN A 11 20.68 -51.06 17.90
CA GLN A 11 19.97 -52.24 18.42
C GLN A 11 20.65 -52.81 19.69
N GLU A 12 20.92 -52.03 20.74
CA GLU A 12 21.68 -52.57 21.91
C GLU A 12 21.09 -52.30 23.30
N GLU A 13 19.90 -51.73 23.46
CA GLU A 13 19.25 -51.62 24.76
C GLU A 13 17.88 -52.30 24.73
N LYS A 14 17.54 -53.07 25.83
CA LYS A 14 16.18 -53.61 25.98
C LYS A 14 15.17 -52.47 25.87
N PRO A 15 14.11 -52.65 25.05
CA PRO A 15 13.10 -51.59 24.87
C PRO A 15 12.51 -51.18 26.22
N LYS A 16 12.61 -49.91 26.58
CA LYS A 16 11.97 -49.35 27.78
C LYS A 16 10.46 -49.43 27.62
N ALA A 17 9.74 -49.76 28.68
CA ALA A 17 8.28 -49.75 28.64
C ALA A 17 7.77 -48.36 28.29
N LEU A 18 6.85 -48.24 27.31
CA LEU A 18 6.23 -46.98 26.97
C LEU A 18 5.37 -46.45 28.11
N PRO A 19 5.40 -45.17 28.44
CA PRO A 19 4.47 -44.55 29.38
C PRO A 19 3.01 -44.83 29.02
N GLU A 20 2.18 -45.09 30.01
CA GLU A 20 0.75 -45.41 29.85
C GLU A 20 -0.01 -44.33 29.08
N GLN A 21 0.31 -43.05 29.32
CA GLN A 21 -0.26 -41.89 28.63
C GLN A 21 -0.01 -41.93 27.12
N ILE A 22 1.14 -42.39 26.66
CA ILE A 22 1.44 -42.52 25.21
C ILE A 22 0.58 -43.63 24.62
N ILE A 23 0.47 -44.76 25.34
CA ILE A 23 -0.33 -45.91 24.91
C ILE A 23 -1.79 -45.52 24.77
N GLU A 24 -2.36 -44.86 25.78
CA GLU A 24 -3.75 -44.37 25.77
C GLU A 24 -4.01 -43.39 24.60
N THR A 25 -3.09 -42.45 24.37
CA THR A 25 -3.24 -41.49 23.27
C THR A 25 -3.23 -42.17 21.90
N ILE A 26 -2.36 -43.15 21.68
CA ILE A 26 -2.32 -43.93 20.44
C ILE A 26 -3.60 -44.78 20.30
N ASP A 27 -4.08 -45.39 21.37
CA ASP A 27 -5.27 -46.24 21.35
C ASP A 27 -6.56 -45.44 21.11
N SER A 28 -6.62 -44.20 21.56
CA SER A 28 -7.76 -43.29 21.35
C SER A 28 -7.95 -42.85 19.91
N CYS A 29 -6.97 -43.06 19.02
CA CYS A 29 -7.08 -42.66 17.61
C CYS A 29 -8.00 -43.64 16.83
N GLU A 30 -9.26 -43.32 16.66
CA GLU A 30 -10.27 -44.21 16.05
C GLU A 30 -9.99 -44.50 14.57
N ASP A 31 -9.45 -43.53 13.82
CA ASP A 31 -9.21 -43.60 12.36
C ASP A 31 -7.98 -44.44 11.98
N VAL A 32 -7.34 -45.11 12.93
CA VAL A 32 -6.06 -45.81 12.74
C VAL A 32 -6.21 -47.30 12.99
N ALA A 33 -5.73 -48.10 12.02
CA ALA A 33 -5.75 -49.56 12.13
C ALA A 33 -4.95 -50.08 13.32
N LYS A 34 -5.44 -51.14 13.98
CA LYS A 34 -4.78 -51.76 15.15
C LYS A 34 -3.32 -52.16 14.87
N THR A 35 -3.04 -52.66 13.66
CA THR A 35 -1.68 -53.03 13.21
C THR A 35 -0.75 -51.82 13.15
N ALA A 36 -1.25 -50.65 12.70
CA ALA A 36 -0.49 -49.42 12.67
C ALA A 36 -0.17 -48.90 14.06
N LYS A 37 -1.14 -48.94 14.98
CA LYS A 37 -0.95 -48.59 16.39
C LYS A 37 0.11 -49.48 17.06
N SER A 38 0.02 -50.81 16.85
CA SER A 38 0.99 -51.77 17.42
C SER A 38 2.42 -51.50 16.90
N ARG A 39 2.59 -51.25 15.61
CA ARG A 39 3.90 -50.92 15.03
C ARG A 39 4.46 -49.61 15.58
N LEU A 40 3.63 -48.58 15.67
CA LEU A 40 4.05 -47.29 16.22
C LEU A 40 4.51 -47.46 17.68
N LYS A 41 3.73 -48.16 18.52
CA LYS A 41 4.11 -48.43 19.91
C LYS A 41 5.45 -49.14 20.02
N LYS A 42 5.69 -50.19 19.19
CA LYS A 42 6.96 -50.90 19.15
C LYS A 42 8.11 -49.96 18.81
N PHE A 43 7.98 -49.17 17.73
CA PHE A 43 8.99 -48.20 17.29
C PHE A 43 9.30 -47.18 18.38
N LEU A 44 8.28 -46.56 19.00
CA LEU A 44 8.48 -45.57 20.05
C LEU A 44 9.15 -46.15 21.30
N ALA A 45 8.84 -47.41 21.65
CA ALA A 45 9.50 -48.12 22.74
C ALA A 45 10.99 -48.38 22.44
N GLU A 46 11.31 -48.78 21.20
CA GLU A 46 12.69 -48.96 20.73
C GLU A 46 13.47 -47.64 20.73
N MET A 47 12.82 -46.52 20.40
CA MET A 47 13.41 -45.16 20.42
C MET A 47 13.47 -44.56 21.84
N GLY A 48 12.88 -45.20 22.84
CA GLY A 48 12.91 -44.76 24.25
C GLY A 48 12.13 -43.50 24.54
N ILE A 49 11.09 -43.21 23.75
CA ILE A 49 10.28 -41.98 23.85
C ILE A 49 9.48 -41.98 25.16
N GLN A 50 9.57 -40.89 25.92
CA GLN A 50 8.90 -40.72 27.22
C GLN A 50 7.73 -39.72 27.17
N ASP A 51 7.71 -38.79 26.22
CA ASP A 51 6.60 -37.85 26.00
C ASP A 51 6.29 -37.76 24.51
N ILE A 52 5.00 -37.59 24.15
CA ILE A 52 4.55 -37.37 22.77
C ILE A 52 5.09 -36.02 22.21
N LEU A 53 5.48 -35.08 23.07
CA LEU A 53 6.17 -33.87 22.62
C LEU A 53 7.46 -34.17 21.87
N GLU A 54 8.17 -35.23 22.21
CA GLU A 54 9.39 -35.68 21.54
C GLU A 54 9.12 -36.23 20.13
N MET A 55 7.86 -36.50 19.78
CA MET A 55 7.45 -36.92 18.44
C MET A 55 7.45 -35.72 17.51
N ASP A 56 8.65 -35.28 17.12
CA ASP A 56 8.90 -34.20 16.18
C ASP A 56 8.93 -34.68 14.71
N TYR A 57 9.26 -33.77 13.78
CA TYR A 57 9.34 -34.13 12.36
C TYR A 57 10.55 -35.03 12.03
N LEU A 58 11.66 -34.89 12.74
CA LEU A 58 12.84 -35.75 12.54
C LEU A 58 12.53 -37.19 12.91
N LEU A 59 11.92 -37.39 14.08
CA LEU A 59 11.50 -38.74 14.50
C LEU A 59 10.42 -39.32 13.57
N ARG A 60 9.53 -38.44 13.02
CA ARG A 60 8.57 -38.85 11.98
C ARG A 60 9.28 -39.36 10.73
N LYS A 61 10.35 -38.69 10.27
CA LYS A 61 11.16 -39.12 9.12
C LYS A 61 11.89 -40.43 9.41
N THR A 62 12.44 -40.59 10.60
CA THR A 62 13.06 -41.85 11.05
C THR A 62 12.05 -43.00 11.03
N TYR A 63 10.82 -42.77 11.53
CA TYR A 63 9.74 -43.75 11.45
C TYR A 63 9.33 -44.07 10.02
N GLN A 64 9.24 -43.07 9.15
CA GLN A 64 8.94 -43.26 7.72
C GLN A 64 10.01 -44.14 7.04
N ASN A 65 11.30 -43.88 7.29
CA ASN A 65 12.40 -44.68 6.74
C ASN A 65 12.35 -46.12 7.29
N TYR A 66 12.09 -46.31 8.58
CA TYR A 66 11.86 -47.64 9.17
C TYR A 66 10.69 -48.35 8.46
N LEU A 67 9.56 -47.71 8.24
CA LEU A 67 8.42 -48.29 7.55
C LEU A 67 8.77 -48.68 6.10
N LEU A 68 9.50 -47.85 5.37
CA LEU A 68 9.92 -48.13 4.01
C LEU A 68 10.91 -49.29 3.90
N SER A 69 11.65 -49.60 4.97
CA SER A 69 12.53 -50.79 5.02
C SER A 69 11.78 -52.12 5.19
N ILE A 70 10.54 -52.05 5.68
CA ILE A 70 9.76 -53.28 6.02
C ILE A 70 8.45 -53.41 5.25
N CYS A 71 8.00 -52.37 4.51
CA CYS A 71 6.73 -52.35 3.80
C CYS A 71 6.85 -51.67 2.44
N GLN A 72 5.85 -51.92 1.56
CA GLN A 72 5.67 -51.14 0.33
C GLN A 72 5.24 -49.70 0.66
N ILE A 73 5.58 -48.73 -0.24
CA ILE A 73 5.33 -47.28 -0.07
C ILE A 73 3.89 -46.96 0.35
N GLN A 74 2.89 -47.51 -0.32
CA GLN A 74 1.47 -47.28 -0.01
C GLN A 74 1.06 -47.75 1.39
N SER A 75 1.68 -48.86 1.86
CA SER A 75 1.47 -49.34 3.22
C SER A 75 2.20 -48.51 4.26
N ALA A 76 3.40 -48.00 3.92
CA ALA A 76 4.17 -47.13 4.81
C ALA A 76 3.41 -45.82 5.10
N ASP A 77 2.81 -45.19 4.09
CA ASP A 77 2.00 -43.96 4.28
C ASP A 77 0.80 -44.20 5.20
N ARG A 78 0.14 -45.38 5.08
CA ARG A 78 -0.98 -45.75 5.95
C ARG A 78 -0.53 -45.96 7.41
N TYR A 79 0.65 -46.53 7.62
CA TYR A 79 1.21 -46.70 8.95
C TYR A 79 1.73 -45.40 9.56
N LEU A 80 2.29 -44.51 8.71
CA LEU A 80 2.75 -43.19 9.13
C LEU A 80 1.61 -42.31 9.65
N LEU A 81 0.38 -42.50 9.13
CA LEU A 81 -0.81 -41.83 9.63
C LEU A 81 -1.00 -42.05 11.15
N ALA A 82 -0.62 -43.21 11.71
CA ALA A 82 -0.71 -43.44 13.13
C ALA A 82 0.14 -42.45 13.94
N TYR A 83 1.34 -42.15 13.46
CA TYR A 83 2.22 -41.16 14.07
C TYR A 83 1.60 -39.76 14.06
N ASP A 84 1.14 -39.33 12.90
CA ASP A 84 0.53 -38.02 12.75
C ASP A 84 -0.72 -37.86 13.62
N ARG A 85 -1.59 -38.87 13.67
CA ARG A 85 -2.82 -38.85 14.49
C ARG A 85 -2.54 -38.84 15.98
N ALA A 86 -1.57 -39.61 16.44
CA ALA A 86 -1.17 -39.64 17.87
C ALA A 86 -0.62 -38.26 18.29
N LYS A 87 0.24 -37.66 17.47
CA LYS A 87 0.78 -36.31 17.73
C LYS A 87 -0.32 -35.25 17.76
N GLN A 88 -1.21 -35.25 16.77
CA GLN A 88 -2.34 -34.32 16.71
C GLN A 88 -3.33 -34.50 17.88
N ALA A 89 -3.56 -35.73 18.32
CA ALA A 89 -4.42 -36.02 19.47
C ALA A 89 -3.83 -35.46 20.78
N ASP A 90 -2.52 -35.60 20.98
CA ASP A 90 -1.84 -35.03 22.15
C ASP A 90 -1.88 -33.49 22.13
N ILE A 91 -1.60 -32.87 20.99
CA ILE A 91 -1.70 -31.41 20.85
C ILE A 91 -3.13 -30.97 21.22
N ARG A 92 -4.17 -31.59 20.67
CA ARG A 92 -5.58 -31.27 21.00
C ARG A 92 -5.87 -31.38 22.49
N ARG A 93 -5.33 -32.42 23.16
CA ARG A 93 -5.48 -32.60 24.59
C ARG A 93 -4.79 -31.47 25.37
N ARG A 94 -3.53 -31.14 25.03
CA ARG A 94 -2.73 -30.10 25.71
C ARG A 94 -3.34 -28.71 25.50
N MET A 95 -3.88 -28.42 24.35
CA MET A 95 -4.50 -27.11 24.04
C MET A 95 -5.72 -26.78 24.93
N LYS A 96 -6.25 -27.75 25.70
CA LYS A 96 -7.33 -27.50 26.67
C LYS A 96 -6.85 -26.81 27.96
N THR A 97 -5.56 -26.80 28.24
CA THR A 97 -4.98 -26.22 29.46
C THR A 97 -3.99 -25.10 29.14
N LEU A 98 -3.81 -24.16 30.07
CA LEU A 98 -2.86 -23.07 29.90
C LEU A 98 -1.41 -23.59 29.82
N ALA A 99 -1.06 -24.53 30.68
CA ALA A 99 0.27 -25.14 30.67
C ALA A 99 0.54 -25.86 29.34
N GLY A 100 -0.42 -26.64 28.85
CA GLY A 100 -0.30 -27.31 27.56
C GLY A 100 -0.24 -26.36 26.35
N LYS A 101 -0.97 -25.25 26.38
CA LYS A 101 -0.84 -24.20 25.36
C LYS A 101 0.59 -23.64 25.30
N ASN A 102 1.21 -23.39 26.46
CA ASN A 102 2.59 -22.93 26.55
C ASN A 102 3.60 -23.97 26.02
N GLN A 103 3.34 -25.25 26.24
CA GLN A 103 4.17 -26.35 25.74
C GLN A 103 4.05 -26.53 24.22
N CYS A 104 2.85 -26.37 23.67
CA CYS A 104 2.59 -26.49 22.22
C CYS A 104 2.91 -25.23 21.43
N ARG A 105 3.22 -24.10 22.09
CA ARG A 105 3.53 -22.83 21.42
C ARG A 105 4.81 -22.96 20.62
N TRP A 106 4.74 -22.63 19.34
CA TRP A 106 5.92 -22.58 18.50
C TRP A 106 6.86 -21.45 18.92
N ARG A 107 8.13 -21.80 18.96
CA ARG A 107 9.22 -20.86 19.22
C ARG A 107 10.25 -21.01 18.12
N LEU A 108 10.94 -19.93 17.82
CA LEU A 108 12.08 -20.01 16.93
C LEU A 108 13.27 -20.60 17.72
N GLU A 109 13.60 -21.81 17.37
CA GLU A 109 14.76 -22.55 17.83
C GLU A 109 15.35 -23.25 16.60
N GLU A 110 16.51 -23.91 16.71
CA GLU A 110 17.05 -24.73 15.62
C GLU A 110 16.22 -26.02 15.46
N THR A 111 15.00 -25.88 15.01
CA THR A 111 14.01 -26.94 14.92
C THR A 111 13.40 -27.02 13.51
N ILE A 112 12.80 -28.17 13.23
CA ILE A 112 12.01 -28.38 12.02
C ILE A 112 10.54 -28.38 12.41
N LEU A 113 9.80 -27.38 11.92
CA LEU A 113 8.36 -27.29 12.15
C LEU A 113 7.61 -28.00 11.02
N PHE A 114 6.60 -28.77 11.39
CA PHE A 114 5.67 -29.40 10.47
C PHE A 114 4.27 -28.82 10.65
N LEU A 115 3.78 -28.10 9.66
CA LEU A 115 2.54 -27.30 9.77
C LEU A 115 1.30 -28.10 10.19
N PRO A 116 1.10 -29.39 9.82
CA PRO A 116 0.00 -30.21 10.34
C PRO A 116 0.03 -30.44 11.87
N TYR A 117 1.13 -30.07 12.55
CA TYR A 117 1.23 -30.10 14.02
C TYR A 117 1.00 -28.71 14.64
N HIS A 118 0.37 -27.80 13.92
CA HIS A 118 0.07 -26.47 14.42
C HIS A 118 -0.87 -26.54 15.64
N PRO A 119 -0.64 -25.70 16.69
CA PRO A 119 -1.51 -25.66 17.88
C PRO A 119 -2.97 -25.32 17.57
N ASP A 120 -3.22 -24.45 16.59
CA ASP A 120 -4.58 -24.19 16.08
C ASP A 120 -5.08 -25.40 15.29
N GLN A 121 -6.14 -26.03 15.80
CA GLN A 121 -6.63 -27.31 15.29
C GLN A 121 -7.40 -27.18 13.96
N GLU A 122 -8.07 -26.06 13.72
CA GLU A 122 -8.75 -25.81 12.43
C GLU A 122 -7.71 -25.65 11.32
N LEU A 123 -6.67 -24.90 11.61
CA LEU A 123 -5.54 -24.69 10.71
C LEU A 123 -4.76 -26.01 10.47
N ALA A 124 -4.50 -26.77 11.53
CA ALA A 124 -3.82 -28.07 11.42
C ALA A 124 -4.58 -29.04 10.51
N LEU A 125 -5.91 -29.11 10.61
CA LEU A 125 -6.75 -29.95 9.76
C LEU A 125 -6.73 -29.50 8.29
N GLU A 126 -6.78 -28.18 8.05
CA GLU A 126 -6.65 -27.62 6.69
C GLU A 126 -5.32 -28.03 6.06
N LEU A 127 -4.22 -27.86 6.80
CA LEU A 127 -2.87 -28.11 6.32
C LEU A 127 -2.55 -29.61 6.19
N ASP A 128 -3.16 -30.46 7.00
CA ASP A 128 -3.03 -31.92 6.90
C ASP A 128 -3.65 -32.46 5.60
N SER A 129 -4.65 -31.78 5.04
CA SER A 129 -5.31 -32.15 3.78
C SER A 129 -4.46 -31.92 2.53
N VAL A 130 -3.30 -31.24 2.64
CA VAL A 130 -2.45 -30.88 1.51
C VAL A 130 -1.66 -32.09 1.00
N ARG A 131 -1.81 -32.42 -0.29
CA ARG A 131 -1.14 -33.58 -0.92
C ARG A 131 0.38 -33.47 -0.91
N ASN A 132 0.92 -32.29 -1.25
CA ASN A 132 2.36 -32.06 -1.24
C ASN A 132 2.83 -31.63 0.15
N ARG A 133 3.23 -32.58 0.97
CA ARG A 133 3.65 -32.34 2.36
C ARG A 133 5.04 -31.72 2.48
N SER A 134 5.85 -31.70 1.44
CA SER A 134 7.16 -31.03 1.46
C SER A 134 7.03 -29.53 1.72
N ASN A 135 6.00 -28.90 1.17
CA ASN A 135 5.71 -27.47 1.38
C ASN A 135 5.15 -27.16 2.79
N MET A 136 4.93 -28.19 3.62
CA MET A 136 4.45 -28.06 4.99
C MET A 136 5.58 -28.16 6.02
N VAL A 137 6.82 -28.32 5.58
CA VAL A 137 8.02 -28.48 6.43
C VAL A 137 8.82 -27.18 6.43
N TRP A 138 9.12 -26.67 7.61
CA TRP A 138 9.92 -25.45 7.82
C TRP A 138 11.16 -25.81 8.62
N ASP A 139 12.31 -25.82 7.94
CA ASP A 139 13.58 -26.25 8.51
C ASP A 139 14.42 -25.03 8.91
N PHE A 140 14.38 -24.69 10.19
CA PHE A 140 15.19 -23.63 10.77
C PHE A 140 16.60 -24.07 11.19
N THR A 141 17.01 -25.31 10.90
CA THR A 141 18.39 -25.79 11.11
C THR A 141 19.31 -25.42 9.94
N LYS A 142 18.75 -24.97 8.81
CA LYS A 142 19.53 -24.54 7.62
C LYS A 142 20.60 -23.51 7.98
N PRO A 143 21.76 -23.52 7.29
CA PRO A 143 22.81 -22.54 7.48
C PRO A 143 22.39 -21.18 6.89
N CYS A 144 21.57 -20.45 7.60
CA CYS A 144 21.07 -19.13 7.24
C CYS A 144 21.27 -18.16 8.41
N ALA A 145 21.42 -16.87 8.13
CA ALA A 145 21.56 -15.85 9.16
C ALA A 145 20.38 -15.94 10.16
N TRP A 146 20.69 -15.86 11.46
CA TRP A 146 19.66 -15.97 12.51
C TRP A 146 18.57 -14.92 12.35
N HIS A 147 18.94 -13.71 12.00
CA HIS A 147 18.00 -12.62 11.78
C HIS A 147 17.00 -12.91 10.64
N VAL A 148 17.47 -13.51 9.54
CA VAL A 148 16.58 -13.98 8.46
C VAL A 148 15.62 -15.06 8.95
N LYS A 149 16.10 -16.01 9.79
CA LYS A 149 15.23 -17.01 10.41
C LYS A 149 14.13 -16.37 11.25
N GLU A 150 14.44 -15.34 12.04
CA GLU A 150 13.47 -14.57 12.82
C GLU A 150 12.43 -13.87 11.93
N GLN A 151 12.89 -13.25 10.85
CA GLN A 151 12.02 -12.55 9.89
C GLN A 151 11.07 -13.53 9.17
N VAL A 152 11.58 -14.67 8.74
CA VAL A 152 10.80 -15.74 8.11
C VAL A 152 9.81 -16.34 9.10
N PHE A 153 10.23 -16.66 10.33
CA PHE A 153 9.37 -17.21 11.37
C PHE A 153 8.24 -16.24 11.76
N THR A 154 8.54 -14.95 11.91
CA THR A 154 7.55 -13.91 12.19
C THR A 154 6.53 -13.84 11.06
N THR A 155 6.99 -13.86 9.81
CA THR A 155 6.12 -13.80 8.63
C THR A 155 5.28 -15.08 8.48
N LEU A 156 5.85 -16.25 8.77
CA LEU A 156 5.14 -17.52 8.79
C LEU A 156 3.94 -17.46 9.75
N ASN A 157 4.18 -17.06 10.99
CA ASN A 157 3.12 -16.95 12.00
C ASN A 157 2.04 -15.94 11.58
N GLU A 158 2.43 -14.80 11.02
CA GLU A 158 1.48 -13.78 10.53
C GLU A 158 0.63 -14.32 9.36
N ILE A 159 1.23 -15.02 8.40
CA ILE A 159 0.48 -15.65 7.29
C ILE A 159 -0.56 -16.64 7.83
N LEU A 160 -0.16 -17.46 8.80
CA LEU A 160 -1.04 -18.46 9.42
C LEU A 160 -2.20 -17.77 10.18
N ALA A 161 -1.92 -16.71 10.92
CA ALA A 161 -2.91 -15.99 11.73
C ALA A 161 -3.92 -15.18 10.90
N ILE A 162 -3.44 -14.39 9.92
CA ILE A 162 -4.30 -13.38 9.26
C ILE A 162 -4.89 -13.83 7.91
N THR A 163 -4.29 -14.83 7.25
CA THR A 163 -4.75 -15.23 5.91
C THR A 163 -5.91 -16.21 6.00
N LYS A 164 -7.15 -15.72 5.92
CA LYS A 164 -8.36 -16.57 6.02
C LYS A 164 -8.56 -17.51 4.84
N ASN A 165 -8.19 -17.10 3.62
CA ASN A 165 -8.40 -17.91 2.42
C ASN A 165 -7.32 -19.01 2.29
N PRO A 166 -7.69 -20.32 2.25
CA PRO A 166 -6.75 -21.43 2.21
C PRO A 166 -5.84 -21.43 0.98
N ILE A 167 -6.36 -21.06 -0.18
CA ILE A 167 -5.58 -21.02 -1.43
C ILE A 167 -4.51 -19.93 -1.34
N LYS A 168 -4.91 -18.72 -0.91
CA LYS A 168 -3.99 -17.60 -0.70
C LYS A 168 -2.93 -17.92 0.38
N ARG A 169 -3.34 -18.59 1.45
CA ARG A 169 -2.42 -19.03 2.51
C ARG A 169 -1.33 -19.92 1.96
N ARG A 170 -1.71 -20.98 1.22
CA ARG A 170 -0.76 -21.89 0.57
C ARG A 170 0.18 -21.19 -0.41
N GLN A 171 -0.34 -20.30 -1.24
CA GLN A 171 0.48 -19.50 -2.16
C GLN A 171 1.53 -18.65 -1.40
N ARG A 172 1.12 -18.00 -0.31
CA ARG A 172 2.02 -17.20 0.53
C ARG A 172 3.07 -18.06 1.24
N LEU A 173 2.67 -19.22 1.76
CA LEU A 173 3.60 -20.18 2.38
C LEU A 173 4.64 -20.66 1.37
N THR A 174 4.23 -21.06 0.18
CA THR A 174 5.14 -21.47 -0.88
C THR A 174 6.09 -20.33 -1.28
N GLY A 175 5.56 -19.12 -1.47
CA GLY A 175 6.40 -17.95 -1.76
C GLY A 175 7.42 -17.65 -0.66
N LEU A 176 7.02 -17.78 0.61
CA LEU A 176 7.91 -17.56 1.74
C LEU A 176 9.00 -18.64 1.83
N GLN A 177 8.72 -19.89 1.43
CA GLN A 177 9.75 -20.93 1.33
C GLN A 177 10.77 -20.59 0.24
N TYR A 178 10.33 -20.17 -0.95
CA TYR A 178 11.26 -19.70 -1.99
C TYR A 178 12.12 -18.54 -1.52
N LEU A 179 11.53 -17.57 -0.79
CA LEU A 179 12.31 -16.46 -0.23
C LEU A 179 13.33 -16.96 0.79
N TYR A 180 12.95 -17.90 1.65
CA TYR A 180 13.86 -18.46 2.66
C TYR A 180 15.00 -19.25 2.01
N ASP A 181 14.70 -20.08 1.00
CA ASP A 181 15.70 -20.85 0.25
C ASP A 181 16.66 -19.90 -0.49
N PHE A 182 16.14 -18.90 -1.18
CA PHE A 182 16.94 -17.85 -1.80
C PHE A 182 17.87 -17.14 -0.81
N CYS A 183 17.34 -16.72 0.35
CA CYS A 183 18.13 -16.07 1.38
C CYS A 183 19.25 -16.99 1.93
N THR A 184 18.98 -18.29 2.00
CA THR A 184 19.98 -19.28 2.43
C THR A 184 21.08 -19.47 1.38
N GLU A 185 20.71 -19.57 0.09
CA GLU A 185 21.63 -19.78 -1.02
C GLU A 185 22.50 -18.56 -1.31
N GLN A 186 21.93 -17.37 -1.17
CA GLN A 186 22.60 -16.09 -1.45
C GLN A 186 23.21 -15.44 -0.19
N GLU A 187 23.23 -16.15 0.94
CA GLU A 187 23.78 -15.69 2.22
C GLU A 187 23.26 -14.31 2.66
N ILE A 188 21.97 -14.03 2.38
CA ILE A 188 21.31 -12.78 2.78
C ILE A 188 21.34 -12.67 4.30
N GLN A 189 21.74 -11.50 4.82
CA GLN A 189 21.83 -11.27 6.26
C GLN A 189 20.56 -10.64 6.85
N ASP A 190 19.85 -9.85 6.03
CA ASP A 190 18.64 -9.14 6.44
C ASP A 190 17.71 -8.90 5.24
N ILE A 191 16.46 -9.38 5.32
CA ILE A 191 15.45 -9.20 4.27
C ILE A 191 15.00 -7.72 4.17
N GLU A 192 14.99 -6.97 5.28
CA GLU A 192 14.64 -5.56 5.29
C GLU A 192 15.71 -4.68 4.61
N ASP A 193 16.98 -5.14 4.56
CA ASP A 193 18.09 -4.40 3.96
C ASP A 193 18.40 -4.83 2.50
N MET A 194 17.66 -5.79 1.94
CA MET A 194 17.82 -6.16 0.53
C MET A 194 17.60 -4.94 -0.38
N ASP A 195 18.55 -4.70 -1.29
CA ASP A 195 18.48 -3.62 -2.28
C ASP A 195 17.88 -4.09 -3.61
N LEU A 196 17.80 -3.17 -4.58
CA LEU A 196 17.22 -3.44 -5.89
C LEU A 196 17.93 -4.59 -6.63
N THR A 197 19.25 -4.70 -6.48
CA THR A 197 20.04 -5.78 -7.11
C THR A 197 19.64 -7.14 -6.56
N GLN A 198 19.52 -7.25 -5.24
CA GLN A 198 19.08 -8.48 -4.56
C GLN A 198 17.61 -8.80 -4.85
N GLU A 199 16.76 -7.78 -5.01
CA GLU A 199 15.37 -7.98 -5.47
C GLU A 199 15.32 -8.55 -6.90
N GLN A 200 16.16 -8.04 -7.80
CA GLN A 200 16.29 -8.55 -9.16
C GLN A 200 16.84 -9.99 -9.19
N MET A 201 17.80 -10.30 -8.34
CA MET A 201 18.30 -11.67 -8.16
C MET A 201 17.19 -12.61 -7.69
N PHE A 202 16.38 -12.19 -6.72
CA PHE A 202 15.22 -12.97 -6.26
C PHE A 202 14.18 -13.16 -7.37
N ASN A 203 13.93 -12.13 -8.19
CA ASN A 203 13.05 -12.24 -9.34
C ASN A 203 13.57 -13.25 -10.37
N SER A 204 14.87 -13.26 -10.64
CA SER A 204 15.54 -14.25 -11.52
C SER A 204 15.45 -15.66 -10.95
N TYR A 205 15.71 -15.83 -9.66
CA TYR A 205 15.56 -17.09 -8.93
C TYR A 205 14.14 -17.65 -9.06
N LEU A 206 13.12 -16.80 -8.90
CA LEU A 206 11.72 -17.23 -9.08
C LEU A 206 11.41 -17.59 -10.54
N THR A 207 12.08 -17.00 -11.52
CA THR A 207 11.89 -17.36 -12.95
C THR A 207 12.34 -18.80 -13.21
N GLU A 208 13.39 -19.25 -12.54
CA GLU A 208 13.93 -20.61 -12.70
C GLU A 208 13.11 -21.66 -11.92
N HIS A 209 12.53 -21.27 -10.78
CA HIS A 209 11.91 -22.21 -9.83
C HIS A 209 10.37 -22.19 -9.83
N ALA A 210 9.75 -21.08 -10.26
CA ALA A 210 8.29 -20.97 -10.25
C ALA A 210 7.64 -21.71 -11.42
N PRO A 211 6.52 -22.41 -11.19
CA PRO A 211 5.88 -23.22 -12.23
C PRO A 211 5.21 -22.41 -13.35
N SER A 212 4.95 -21.10 -13.17
CA SER A 212 4.38 -20.22 -14.20
C SER A 212 4.58 -18.74 -13.85
N GLU A 213 4.46 -17.84 -14.85
CA GLU A 213 4.53 -16.39 -14.65
C GLU A 213 3.48 -15.84 -13.67
N THR A 214 2.27 -16.37 -13.69
CA THR A 214 1.22 -15.97 -12.72
C THR A 214 1.64 -16.32 -11.29
N TYR A 215 2.22 -17.49 -11.06
CA TYR A 215 2.77 -17.90 -9.77
C TYR A 215 3.95 -17.03 -9.36
N LYS A 216 4.84 -16.72 -10.29
CA LYS A 216 5.99 -15.83 -10.05
C LYS A 216 5.56 -14.47 -9.50
N HIS A 217 4.58 -13.80 -10.13
CA HIS A 217 4.06 -12.51 -9.63
C HIS A 217 3.48 -12.62 -8.22
N GLN A 218 2.78 -13.71 -7.92
CA GLN A 218 2.23 -13.94 -6.59
C GLN A 218 3.34 -14.18 -5.55
N MET A 219 4.42 -14.85 -5.93
CA MET A 219 5.57 -15.13 -5.06
C MET A 219 6.45 -13.90 -4.84
N LEU A 220 6.63 -13.04 -5.86
CA LEU A 220 7.31 -11.75 -5.69
C LEU A 220 6.65 -10.87 -4.62
N ALA A 221 5.33 -10.90 -4.53
CA ALA A 221 4.61 -10.14 -3.52
C ALA A 221 4.94 -10.55 -2.07
N ILE A 222 5.55 -11.73 -1.87
CA ILE A 222 5.92 -12.22 -0.54
C ILE A 222 7.07 -11.42 0.07
N LEU A 223 8.02 -10.95 -0.73
CA LEU A 223 9.12 -10.12 -0.25
C LEU A 223 8.59 -8.86 0.45
N ASN A 224 7.65 -8.15 -0.21
CA ASN A 224 7.01 -6.97 0.37
C ASN A 224 6.13 -7.32 1.58
N LEU A 225 5.46 -8.48 1.58
CA LEU A 225 4.70 -8.94 2.73
C LEU A 225 5.63 -9.23 3.92
N CYS A 226 6.74 -9.92 3.69
CA CYS A 226 7.73 -10.23 4.72
C CYS A 226 8.30 -8.94 5.33
N ARG A 227 8.81 -8.05 4.51
CA ARG A 227 9.34 -6.74 4.95
C ARG A 227 8.31 -5.95 5.75
N LYS A 228 7.07 -5.86 5.26
CA LYS A 228 6.01 -5.14 5.96
C LYS A 228 5.68 -5.79 7.31
N THR A 229 5.57 -7.11 7.34
CA THR A 229 5.28 -7.86 8.57
C THR A 229 6.36 -7.62 9.61
N VAL A 230 7.62 -7.80 9.23
CA VAL A 230 8.77 -7.63 10.13
C VAL A 230 8.83 -6.18 10.64
N PHE A 231 8.76 -5.20 9.75
CA PHE A 231 8.80 -3.79 10.11
C PHE A 231 7.70 -3.39 11.11
N LEU A 232 6.50 -3.94 10.97
CA LEU A 232 5.37 -3.64 11.85
C LEU A 232 5.40 -4.42 13.17
N HIS A 233 6.06 -5.58 13.23
CA HIS A 233 6.19 -6.40 14.45
C HIS A 233 7.39 -6.03 15.32
N ASN A 234 8.35 -5.29 14.78
CA ASN A 234 9.50 -4.84 15.54
C ASN A 234 9.09 -3.91 16.69
N ALA A 235 9.59 -4.18 17.90
CA ALA A 235 9.32 -3.34 19.08
C ALA A 235 9.84 -1.90 18.90
N GLN A 236 10.88 -1.71 18.12
CA GLN A 236 11.45 -0.44 17.73
C GLN A 236 11.49 -0.30 16.21
N ILE A 237 11.28 0.92 15.72
CA ILE A 237 11.32 1.19 14.28
C ILE A 237 12.73 0.91 13.74
N ASN A 238 12.83 0.01 12.77
CA ASN A 238 14.08 -0.23 12.04
C ASN A 238 14.31 0.88 10.99
N TRP A 239 15.02 1.94 11.38
CA TRP A 239 15.37 3.04 10.48
C TRP A 239 16.45 2.67 9.46
N GLN A 240 17.06 1.48 9.59
CA GLN A 240 18.02 0.98 8.61
C GLN A 240 17.35 0.18 7.48
N ALA A 241 16.09 -0.24 7.66
CA ALA A 241 15.33 -0.93 6.63
C ALA A 241 15.27 -0.11 5.32
N ASN A 242 15.33 -0.79 4.18
CA ASN A 242 15.27 -0.14 2.86
C ASN A 242 13.85 0.26 2.44
N ILE A 243 12.84 -0.21 3.14
CA ILE A 243 11.45 0.23 2.97
C ILE A 243 10.82 0.54 4.33
N TRP A 244 10.34 1.76 4.51
CA TRP A 244 9.60 2.16 5.72
C TRP A 244 8.11 2.18 5.46
N TYR A 245 7.35 1.48 6.27
CA TYR A 245 5.90 1.43 6.19
C TYR A 245 5.29 2.48 7.13
N LEU A 246 4.53 3.42 6.56
CA LEU A 246 4.00 4.56 7.30
C LEU A 246 3.02 4.15 8.42
N ASP A 247 2.37 3.01 8.26
CA ASP A 247 1.49 2.43 9.30
C ASP A 247 2.24 2.09 10.59
N GLY A 248 3.54 1.78 10.50
CA GLY A 248 4.43 1.51 11.64
C GLY A 248 4.99 2.78 12.30
N LEU A 249 4.84 3.94 11.67
CA LEU A 249 5.34 5.20 12.17
C LEU A 249 4.26 5.95 12.95
N ARG A 250 4.59 6.49 14.12
CA ARG A 250 3.67 7.30 14.94
C ARG A 250 3.51 8.70 14.33
N ILE A 251 2.81 8.80 13.21
CA ILE A 251 2.58 10.06 12.50
C ILE A 251 1.27 10.68 12.99
N ALA A 252 1.32 11.97 13.35
CA ALA A 252 0.13 12.69 13.78
C ALA A 252 -0.92 12.74 12.66
N GLU A 253 -2.18 12.49 13.00
CA GLU A 253 -3.30 12.34 12.05
C GLU A 253 -3.44 13.51 11.08
N HIS A 254 -3.26 14.73 11.57
CA HIS A 254 -3.36 15.95 10.77
C HIS A 254 -2.27 16.09 9.69
N ARG A 255 -1.23 15.25 9.71
CA ARG A 255 -0.17 15.19 8.69
C ARG A 255 -0.47 14.16 7.59
N LEU A 256 -1.47 13.31 7.79
CA LEU A 256 -1.85 12.24 6.88
C LEU A 256 -3.02 12.67 5.99
N ASN A 257 -2.91 12.36 4.70
CA ASN A 257 -4.05 12.38 3.82
C ASN A 257 -4.59 10.95 3.66
N ARG A 258 -5.66 10.63 4.40
CA ARG A 258 -6.25 9.28 4.40
C ARG A 258 -6.82 8.84 3.04
N SER A 259 -7.12 9.78 2.16
CA SER A 259 -7.54 9.46 0.78
C SER A 259 -6.35 9.17 -0.16
N SER A 260 -5.11 9.38 0.30
CA SER A 260 -3.88 9.08 -0.45
C SER A 260 -3.50 7.60 -0.35
N SER A 261 -2.80 7.11 -1.37
CA SER A 261 -2.29 5.75 -1.40
C SER A 261 -0.84 5.61 -0.90
N VAL A 262 -0.21 6.69 -0.42
CA VAL A 262 1.15 6.61 0.12
C VAL A 262 1.13 5.79 1.40
N THR A 263 1.71 4.59 1.35
CA THR A 263 1.75 3.65 2.47
C THR A 263 3.18 3.33 2.91
N SER A 264 4.16 3.65 2.07
CA SER A 264 5.57 3.35 2.32
C SER A 264 6.49 4.35 1.64
N VAL A 265 7.74 4.38 2.10
CA VAL A 265 8.88 5.09 1.48
C VAL A 265 9.95 4.04 1.20
N SER A 266 10.40 3.96 -0.04
CA SER A 266 11.45 3.03 -0.48
C SER A 266 12.76 3.76 -0.69
N PHE A 267 13.86 3.08 -0.41
CA PHE A 267 15.24 3.53 -0.66
C PHE A 267 16.02 2.51 -1.52
N THR A 268 15.33 1.47 -2.02
CA THR A 268 15.97 0.34 -2.71
C THR A 268 16.62 0.73 -4.02
N GLU A 269 16.11 1.76 -4.72
CA GLU A 269 16.66 2.23 -6.00
C GLU A 269 18.00 2.96 -5.86
N ILE A 270 18.32 3.49 -4.66
CA ILE A 270 19.57 4.18 -4.41
C ILE A 270 20.66 3.13 -4.15
N SER A 271 21.43 2.75 -5.17
CA SER A 271 22.44 1.69 -5.09
C SER A 271 23.64 2.07 -4.22
N HIS A 272 24.09 3.33 -4.27
CA HIS A 272 25.23 3.81 -3.48
C HIS A 272 24.89 3.89 -1.99
N LYS A 273 25.64 3.15 -1.16
CA LYS A 273 25.37 2.96 0.27
C LYS A 273 25.29 4.27 1.05
N GLU A 274 26.22 5.21 0.82
CA GLU A 274 26.23 6.50 1.53
C GLU A 274 25.07 7.40 1.09
N ASN A 275 24.75 7.44 -0.20
CA ASN A 275 23.59 8.19 -0.69
C ASN A 275 22.30 7.67 -0.07
N ARG A 276 22.16 6.34 0.04
CA ARG A 276 21.02 5.69 0.71
C ARG A 276 20.97 6.05 2.20
N ARG A 277 22.11 6.06 2.88
CA ARG A 277 22.21 6.49 4.29
C ARG A 277 21.75 7.95 4.45
N TYR A 278 22.28 8.87 3.63
CA TYR A 278 21.88 10.29 3.68
C TYR A 278 20.37 10.47 3.40
N ALA A 279 19.82 9.74 2.44
CA ALA A 279 18.40 9.75 2.14
C ALA A 279 17.55 9.29 3.35
N LYS A 280 17.94 8.18 3.99
CA LYS A 280 17.26 7.67 5.20
C LYS A 280 17.33 8.69 6.34
N GLU A 281 18.48 9.27 6.62
CA GLU A 281 18.62 10.27 7.67
C GLU A 281 17.84 11.55 7.38
N TYR A 282 17.84 12.02 6.14
CA TYR A 282 17.04 13.15 5.71
C TYR A 282 15.54 12.87 5.89
N MET A 283 15.07 11.71 5.45
CA MET A 283 13.67 11.33 5.59
C MET A 283 13.27 11.11 7.06
N LYS A 284 14.13 10.53 7.88
CA LYS A 284 13.92 10.40 9.32
C LYS A 284 13.76 11.78 9.97
N TYR A 285 14.58 12.76 9.60
CA TYR A 285 14.44 14.14 10.04
C TYR A 285 13.11 14.75 9.57
N GLN A 286 12.78 14.62 8.28
CA GLN A 286 11.55 15.18 7.71
C GLN A 286 10.28 14.61 8.37
N ILE A 287 10.24 13.31 8.58
CA ILE A 287 9.09 12.63 9.18
C ILE A 287 9.03 12.88 10.69
N GLY A 288 10.15 12.77 11.38
CA GLY A 288 10.21 12.79 12.85
C GLY A 288 10.24 14.18 13.48
N VAL A 289 10.81 15.17 12.80
CA VAL A 289 11.09 16.50 13.39
C VAL A 289 10.21 17.59 12.78
N THR A 290 9.95 17.55 11.46
CA THR A 290 9.17 18.62 10.83
C THR A 290 7.66 18.40 10.99
N GLY A 291 6.90 19.51 11.01
CA GLY A 291 5.43 19.47 11.02
C GLY A 291 4.78 19.35 9.64
N GLN A 292 5.56 19.07 8.58
CA GLN A 292 5.06 19.04 7.20
C GLN A 292 4.14 17.84 6.95
N ALA A 293 3.20 18.01 6.00
CA ALA A 293 2.35 16.91 5.57
C ALA A 293 3.17 15.79 4.89
N ILE A 294 2.84 14.55 5.18
CA ILE A 294 3.56 13.38 4.61
C ILE A 294 3.56 13.41 3.08
N SER A 295 2.44 13.79 2.46
CA SER A 295 2.38 13.93 1.00
C SER A 295 3.38 14.95 0.43
N THR A 296 3.65 16.04 1.16
CA THR A 296 4.66 17.03 0.75
C THR A 296 6.08 16.46 0.88
N ILE A 297 6.34 15.76 2.00
CA ILE A 297 7.64 15.12 2.26
C ILE A 297 7.92 14.05 1.20
N THR A 298 6.96 13.16 0.95
CA THR A 298 7.15 12.07 -0.03
C THR A 298 7.26 12.59 -1.47
N THR A 299 6.50 13.62 -1.84
CA THR A 299 6.67 14.25 -3.17
C THR A 299 8.07 14.84 -3.33
N ARG A 300 8.56 15.56 -2.32
CA ARG A 300 9.93 16.11 -2.34
C ARG A 300 10.98 15.01 -2.38
N TYR A 301 10.76 13.93 -1.64
CA TYR A 301 11.66 12.78 -1.63
C TYR A 301 11.72 12.11 -3.02
N CYS A 302 10.61 11.88 -3.70
CA CYS A 302 10.61 11.31 -5.04
C CYS A 302 11.43 12.15 -6.06
N LEU A 303 11.45 13.49 -5.89
CA LEU A 303 12.31 14.35 -6.73
C LEU A 303 13.79 14.20 -6.37
N LEU A 304 14.09 14.11 -5.07
CA LEU A 304 15.44 13.90 -4.56
C LEU A 304 15.99 12.51 -4.92
N GLU A 305 15.16 11.48 -4.78
CA GLU A 305 15.51 10.08 -5.08
C GLU A 305 16.07 9.93 -6.48
N ARG A 306 15.43 10.53 -7.49
CA ARG A 306 15.92 10.51 -8.89
C ARG A 306 17.33 11.06 -9.02
N PHE A 307 17.63 12.14 -8.31
CA PHE A 307 18.99 12.71 -8.28
C PHE A 307 19.98 11.77 -7.60
N LEU A 308 19.61 11.18 -6.46
CA LEU A 308 20.49 10.25 -5.74
C LEU A 308 20.70 8.93 -6.50
N VAL A 309 19.70 8.45 -7.22
CA VAL A 309 19.83 7.30 -8.13
C VAL A 309 20.85 7.63 -9.23
N ARG A 310 20.69 8.79 -9.88
CA ARG A 310 21.61 9.24 -10.93
C ARG A 310 23.06 9.38 -10.45
N LEU A 311 23.29 9.95 -9.25
CA LEU A 311 24.60 10.00 -8.63
C LEU A 311 25.16 8.61 -8.32
N SER A 312 24.29 7.72 -7.85
CA SER A 312 24.67 6.35 -7.50
C SER A 312 25.11 5.54 -8.72
N GLU A 313 24.46 5.71 -9.88
CA GLU A 313 24.85 5.10 -11.16
C GLU A 313 26.23 5.55 -11.62
N GLN A 314 26.64 6.76 -11.24
CA GLN A 314 27.96 7.30 -11.52
C GLN A 314 29.00 6.93 -10.44
N GLY A 315 28.62 6.16 -9.43
CA GLY A 315 29.48 5.84 -8.28
C GLY A 315 29.84 7.06 -7.43
N GLN A 316 29.01 8.12 -7.46
CA GLN A 316 29.27 9.38 -6.81
C GLN A 316 28.49 9.53 -5.51
N ASP A 317 29.07 10.26 -4.56
CA ASP A 317 28.51 10.55 -3.25
C ASP A 317 27.94 11.97 -3.22
N ALA A 318 26.76 12.12 -2.65
CA ALA A 318 26.08 13.42 -2.53
C ALA A 318 26.83 14.42 -1.66
N ALA A 319 27.60 13.97 -0.64
CA ALA A 319 28.39 14.88 0.18
C ALA A 319 29.56 15.49 -0.58
N SER A 320 30.15 14.77 -1.52
CA SER A 320 31.26 15.23 -2.38
C SER A 320 30.79 15.78 -3.75
N CYS A 321 29.48 15.81 -4.00
CA CYS A 321 28.90 16.24 -5.27
C CYS A 321 29.35 17.66 -5.66
N THR A 322 29.75 17.83 -6.91
CA THR A 322 30.23 19.10 -7.48
C THR A 322 29.12 19.89 -8.15
N THR A 323 29.35 21.20 -8.35
CA THR A 323 28.44 22.07 -9.12
C THR A 323 28.15 21.49 -10.51
N LYS A 324 29.19 21.01 -11.19
CA LYS A 324 29.07 20.44 -12.54
C LYS A 324 28.09 19.26 -12.59
N GLN A 325 28.16 18.35 -11.63
CA GLN A 325 27.25 17.20 -11.57
C GLN A 325 25.80 17.61 -11.37
N ILE A 326 25.56 18.70 -10.63
CA ILE A 326 24.20 19.26 -10.48
C ILE A 326 23.75 19.90 -11.79
N GLU A 327 24.63 20.66 -12.46
CA GLU A 327 24.35 21.29 -13.75
C GLU A 327 24.04 20.25 -14.84
N ASP A 328 24.82 19.18 -14.91
CA ASP A 328 24.57 18.06 -15.82
C ASP A 328 23.19 17.43 -15.57
N TYR A 329 22.85 17.18 -14.31
CA TYR A 329 21.52 16.66 -13.94
C TYR A 329 20.39 17.64 -14.28
N LEU A 330 20.55 18.93 -13.99
CA LEU A 330 19.55 19.94 -14.32
C LEU A 330 19.41 20.13 -15.84
N GLY A 331 20.50 19.94 -16.61
CA GLY A 331 20.49 19.91 -18.08
C GLY A 331 19.63 18.76 -18.60
N GLU A 332 19.86 17.53 -18.12
CA GLU A 332 19.05 16.35 -18.47
C GLU A 332 17.55 16.57 -18.16
N LEU A 333 17.24 17.15 -16.99
CA LEU A 333 15.85 17.50 -16.64
C LEU A 333 15.26 18.54 -17.60
N GLN A 334 16.05 19.47 -18.07
CA GLN A 334 15.57 20.48 -19.03
C GLN A 334 15.28 19.88 -20.40
N GLU A 335 16.16 18.98 -20.88
CA GLU A 335 15.98 18.26 -22.13
C GLU A 335 14.75 17.34 -22.11
N SER A 336 14.36 16.83 -20.95
CA SER A 336 13.15 16.03 -20.78
C SER A 336 11.84 16.83 -20.96
N GLY A 337 11.90 18.15 -21.18
CA GLY A 337 10.74 18.99 -21.48
C GLY A 337 9.79 19.26 -20.30
N ILE A 338 10.23 19.05 -19.05
CA ILE A 338 9.39 19.31 -17.87
C ILE A 338 9.04 20.79 -17.72
N SER A 339 7.87 21.07 -17.12
CA SER A 339 7.41 22.43 -16.90
C SER A 339 8.35 23.23 -15.97
N ALA A 340 8.42 24.56 -16.15
CA ALA A 340 9.19 25.44 -15.26
C ALA A 340 8.83 25.24 -13.77
N LYS A 341 7.55 25.00 -13.47
CA LYS A 341 7.07 24.72 -12.11
C LYS A 341 7.66 23.41 -11.57
N SER A 342 7.68 22.35 -12.37
CA SER A 342 8.28 21.06 -11.99
C SER A 342 9.79 21.19 -11.82
N PHE A 343 10.45 21.87 -12.75
CA PHE A 343 11.89 22.13 -12.69
C PHE A 343 12.29 22.87 -11.40
N ASN A 344 11.57 23.94 -11.05
CA ASN A 344 11.80 24.67 -9.79
C ASN A 344 11.54 23.80 -8.53
N ALA A 345 10.66 22.82 -8.61
CA ALA A 345 10.43 21.87 -7.51
C ALA A 345 11.65 20.96 -7.30
N TYR A 346 12.34 20.51 -8.36
CA TYR A 346 13.61 19.78 -8.24
C TYR A 346 14.69 20.64 -7.57
N ILE A 347 14.87 21.89 -8.02
CA ILE A 347 15.83 22.83 -7.41
C ILE A 347 15.52 23.02 -5.93
N SER A 348 14.27 23.22 -5.56
CA SER A 348 13.85 23.35 -4.17
C SER A 348 14.14 22.08 -3.36
N GLY A 349 13.89 20.90 -3.93
CA GLY A 349 14.20 19.61 -3.30
C GLY A 349 15.69 19.45 -3.00
N LEU A 350 16.53 19.72 -4.00
CA LEU A 350 18.00 19.69 -3.85
C LEU A 350 18.49 20.70 -2.81
N ASN A 351 17.99 21.93 -2.85
CA ASN A 351 18.34 22.95 -1.86
C ASN A 351 18.05 22.50 -0.41
N HIS A 352 16.85 21.96 -0.17
CA HIS A 352 16.51 21.45 1.17
C HIS A 352 17.41 20.30 1.61
N PHE A 353 17.75 19.41 0.70
CA PHE A 353 18.61 18.27 1.01
C PHE A 353 20.06 18.70 1.30
N PHE A 354 20.67 19.54 0.44
CA PHE A 354 22.04 20.00 0.68
C PHE A 354 22.17 20.85 1.95
N ARG A 355 21.16 21.69 2.26
CA ARG A 355 21.11 22.40 3.55
C ARG A 355 21.06 21.42 4.73
N PHE A 356 20.36 20.30 4.60
CA PHE A 356 20.35 19.25 5.61
C PHE A 356 21.73 18.61 5.76
N LEU A 357 22.43 18.28 4.64
CA LEU A 357 23.78 17.71 4.69
C LEU A 357 24.76 18.65 5.38
N ILE A 358 24.68 19.97 5.13
CA ILE A 358 25.50 20.99 5.79
C ILE A 358 25.17 21.04 7.29
N ALA A 359 23.90 21.08 7.66
CA ALA A 359 23.45 21.11 9.06
C ALA A 359 23.87 19.88 9.86
N ARG A 360 24.16 18.77 9.18
CA ARG A 360 24.66 17.52 9.77
C ARG A 360 26.17 17.33 9.66
N ASN A 361 26.90 18.35 9.16
CA ASN A 361 28.35 18.33 8.93
C ASN A 361 28.83 17.21 7.97
N TYR A 362 27.96 16.75 7.06
CA TYR A 362 28.37 15.85 5.98
C TYR A 362 29.01 16.61 4.82
N ARG A 363 28.77 17.92 4.74
CA ARG A 363 29.30 18.83 3.76
C ARG A 363 29.49 20.22 4.36
N GLU A 364 30.48 20.98 3.90
CA GLU A 364 30.78 22.32 4.43
C GLU A 364 30.00 23.43 3.71
N THR A 365 29.84 23.33 2.38
CA THR A 365 29.28 24.40 1.56
C THR A 365 28.19 23.92 0.60
N MET A 366 27.33 24.85 0.18
CA MET A 366 26.35 24.56 -0.88
C MET A 366 27.06 24.31 -2.21
N PRO A 367 26.72 23.23 -2.94
CA PRO A 367 27.35 22.92 -4.23
C PRO A 367 26.81 23.80 -5.39
N PHE A 368 25.72 24.55 -5.19
CA PHE A 368 25.12 25.42 -6.18
C PHE A 368 24.29 26.52 -5.53
N GLN A 369 24.00 27.57 -6.27
CA GLN A 369 23.11 28.67 -5.83
C GLN A 369 21.74 28.48 -6.49
N PRO A 370 20.71 28.05 -5.74
CA PRO A 370 19.40 27.70 -6.31
C PRO A 370 18.75 28.81 -7.13
N GLU A 371 18.97 30.05 -6.72
CA GLU A 371 18.39 31.26 -7.35
C GLU A 371 18.83 31.46 -8.80
N LEU A 372 20.05 31.00 -9.15
CA LEU A 372 20.59 31.13 -10.50
C LEU A 372 19.94 30.17 -11.51
N TYR A 373 19.30 29.10 -11.04
CA TYR A 373 18.75 28.04 -11.88
C TYR A 373 17.23 28.10 -11.97
N GLN A 374 16.56 28.89 -11.10
CA GLN A 374 15.11 28.98 -11.09
C GLN A 374 14.56 29.60 -12.39
N LYS A 375 13.55 28.98 -12.96
CA LYS A 375 12.86 29.44 -14.14
C LYS A 375 11.65 30.29 -13.78
N LYS A 376 11.42 31.37 -14.54
CA LYS A 376 10.20 32.15 -14.42
C LYS A 376 8.98 31.29 -14.77
N ILE A 377 8.04 31.19 -13.84
CA ILE A 377 6.78 30.49 -14.08
C ILE A 377 5.84 31.44 -14.82
N ILE A 378 5.52 31.12 -16.06
CA ILE A 378 4.49 31.83 -16.81
C ILE A 378 3.17 31.10 -16.49
N VAL A 379 2.32 31.77 -15.73
CA VAL A 379 0.97 31.25 -15.44
C VAL A 379 0.14 31.37 -16.73
N LYS A 380 -0.13 30.21 -17.34
CA LYS A 380 -1.10 30.14 -18.44
C LYS A 380 -2.46 29.86 -17.82
N HIS A 381 -3.33 30.81 -17.91
CA HIS A 381 -4.70 30.65 -17.46
C HIS A 381 -5.46 29.85 -18.52
N HIS A 382 -5.94 28.68 -18.14
CA HIS A 382 -6.82 27.87 -18.96
C HIS A 382 -8.18 27.77 -18.30
N ASP A 383 -9.20 27.97 -19.08
CA ASP A 383 -10.54 27.59 -18.68
C ASP A 383 -10.60 26.08 -18.46
N ARG A 384 -10.88 25.70 -17.24
CA ARG A 384 -11.01 24.29 -16.83
C ARG A 384 -12.44 23.94 -16.43
N SER A 385 -13.38 24.88 -16.60
CA SER A 385 -14.77 24.60 -16.30
C SER A 385 -15.30 23.51 -17.23
N VAL A 386 -15.99 22.55 -16.68
CA VAL A 386 -16.69 21.53 -17.45
C VAL A 386 -17.88 22.21 -18.13
N SER A 387 -18.06 21.98 -19.41
CA SER A 387 -19.18 22.60 -20.14
C SER A 387 -20.54 22.09 -19.61
N PRO A 388 -21.60 22.88 -19.70
CA PRO A 388 -22.95 22.48 -19.30
C PRO A 388 -23.39 21.17 -19.99
N GLU A 389 -23.09 21.03 -21.28
CA GLU A 389 -23.47 19.90 -22.12
C GLU A 389 -22.83 18.60 -21.58
N VAL A 390 -21.53 18.64 -21.28
CA VAL A 390 -20.81 17.50 -20.67
C VAL A 390 -21.35 17.19 -19.29
N CYS A 391 -21.65 18.23 -18.48
CA CYS A 391 -22.28 18.01 -17.17
C CYS A 391 -23.63 17.30 -17.30
N GLU A 392 -24.49 17.73 -18.21
CA GLU A 392 -25.81 17.14 -18.45
C GLU A 392 -25.69 15.69 -18.95
N GLU A 393 -24.73 15.43 -19.83
CA GLU A 393 -24.48 14.08 -20.33
C GLU A 393 -24.03 13.13 -19.22
N VAL A 394 -23.11 13.55 -18.36
CA VAL A 394 -22.67 12.75 -17.20
C VAL A 394 -23.82 12.54 -16.21
N LEU A 395 -24.62 13.59 -15.94
CA LEU A 395 -25.79 13.48 -15.06
C LEU A 395 -26.83 12.49 -15.61
N GLY A 396 -27.08 12.51 -16.93
CA GLY A 396 -28.00 11.57 -17.58
C GLY A 396 -27.56 10.11 -17.44
N LYS A 397 -26.26 9.85 -17.29
CA LYS A 397 -25.69 8.50 -17.13
C LYS A 397 -25.39 8.11 -15.68
N LEU A 398 -25.73 8.97 -14.70
CA LEU A 398 -25.49 8.67 -13.27
C LEU A 398 -26.17 7.35 -12.79
N HIS A 399 -27.29 6.98 -13.39
CA HIS A 399 -28.02 5.76 -13.05
C HIS A 399 -27.23 4.48 -13.35
N LEU A 400 -26.21 4.57 -14.21
CA LEU A 400 -25.31 3.46 -14.57
C LEU A 400 -24.18 3.28 -13.54
N LEU A 401 -23.93 4.28 -12.70
CA LEU A 401 -22.86 4.25 -11.71
C LEU A 401 -23.31 3.51 -10.44
N PRO A 402 -22.39 2.78 -9.77
CA PRO A 402 -22.60 2.33 -8.41
C PRO A 402 -22.96 3.49 -7.47
N ASP A 403 -23.81 3.24 -6.48
CA ASP A 403 -24.36 4.27 -5.59
C ASP A 403 -23.29 5.17 -4.96
N HIS A 404 -22.20 4.60 -4.49
CA HIS A 404 -21.11 5.37 -3.89
C HIS A 404 -20.45 6.33 -4.89
N LEU A 405 -20.19 5.91 -6.14
CA LEU A 405 -19.61 6.78 -7.17
C LEU A 405 -20.56 7.89 -7.56
N ARG A 406 -21.86 7.57 -7.67
CA ARG A 406 -22.92 8.54 -7.94
C ARG A 406 -22.96 9.63 -6.87
N CYS A 407 -23.00 9.22 -5.60
CA CYS A 407 -22.99 10.15 -4.48
C CYS A 407 -21.70 10.98 -4.43
N MET A 408 -20.52 10.37 -4.65
CA MET A 408 -19.25 11.09 -4.71
C MET A 408 -19.22 12.12 -5.83
N TYR A 409 -19.72 11.78 -7.02
CA TYR A 409 -19.80 12.71 -8.15
C TYR A 409 -20.71 13.90 -7.83
N LEU A 410 -21.87 13.68 -7.23
CA LEU A 410 -22.78 14.75 -6.86
C LEU A 410 -22.13 15.78 -5.92
N HIS A 411 -21.22 15.37 -5.04
CA HIS A 411 -20.48 16.30 -4.20
C HIS A 411 -19.49 17.18 -4.99
N LEU A 412 -18.90 16.64 -6.04
CA LEU A 412 -18.04 17.42 -6.92
C LEU A 412 -18.87 18.41 -7.72
N TRP A 413 -19.96 17.94 -8.31
CA TRP A 413 -20.80 18.74 -9.21
C TRP A 413 -21.61 19.82 -8.44
N CYS A 414 -22.25 19.47 -7.33
CA CYS A 414 -23.08 20.43 -6.56
C CYS A 414 -22.25 21.40 -5.72
N LEU A 415 -21.13 20.93 -5.14
CA LEU A 415 -20.44 21.65 -4.06
C LEU A 415 -19.01 22.04 -4.41
N GLY A 416 -18.45 21.58 -5.50
CA GLY A 416 -17.06 21.83 -5.86
C GLY A 416 -16.04 21.36 -4.82
N LEU A 417 -16.36 20.30 -4.04
CA LEU A 417 -15.45 19.76 -3.03
C LEU A 417 -14.20 19.18 -3.69
N ARG A 418 -13.07 19.24 -2.97
CA ARG A 418 -11.90 18.47 -3.41
C ARG A 418 -12.17 16.99 -3.25
N ILE A 419 -11.72 16.16 -4.19
CA ILE A 419 -11.95 14.70 -4.10
C ILE A 419 -11.43 14.10 -2.79
N SER A 420 -10.33 14.62 -2.23
CA SER A 420 -9.84 14.19 -0.91
C SER A 420 -10.80 14.52 0.22
N GLU A 421 -11.53 15.63 0.12
CA GLU A 421 -12.57 16.03 1.09
C GLU A 421 -13.76 15.07 0.97
N VAL A 422 -14.21 14.77 -0.25
CA VAL A 422 -15.30 13.81 -0.49
C VAL A 422 -14.96 12.42 0.05
N CYS A 423 -13.76 11.92 -0.24
CA CYS A 423 -13.31 10.59 0.22
C CYS A 423 -13.28 10.46 1.75
N THR A 424 -13.14 11.56 2.48
CA THR A 424 -12.99 11.55 3.94
C THR A 424 -14.25 12.02 4.69
N LEU A 425 -15.37 12.19 3.99
CA LEU A 425 -16.65 12.50 4.62
C LEU A 425 -17.09 11.37 5.56
N LYS A 426 -17.70 11.76 6.68
CA LYS A 426 -18.24 10.84 7.69
C LYS A 426 -19.76 10.89 7.77
N GLY A 427 -20.38 9.90 8.40
CA GLY A 427 -21.83 9.81 8.52
C GLY A 427 -22.49 11.00 9.23
N ASN A 428 -21.77 11.70 10.11
CA ASN A 428 -22.23 12.89 10.82
C ASN A 428 -21.97 14.20 10.06
N ALA A 429 -21.55 14.15 8.80
CA ALA A 429 -21.22 15.34 8.02
C ALA A 429 -22.46 16.22 7.72
N TYR A 430 -23.65 15.63 7.63
CA TYR A 430 -24.88 16.33 7.25
C TYR A 430 -25.71 16.67 8.47
N TYR A 431 -26.22 17.90 8.52
CA TYR A 431 -27.10 18.34 9.59
C TYR A 431 -28.08 19.42 9.11
N ARG A 432 -29.15 19.61 9.88
CA ARG A 432 -30.08 20.71 9.71
C ARG A 432 -29.82 21.78 10.76
N GLN A 433 -29.85 23.03 10.34
CA GLN A 433 -29.81 24.17 11.22
C GLN A 433 -30.91 25.14 10.84
N ASN A 434 -31.87 25.36 11.72
CA ASN A 434 -33.14 26.04 11.43
C ASN A 434 -33.91 25.31 10.29
N HIS A 435 -34.11 25.98 9.16
CA HIS A 435 -34.78 25.44 7.98
C HIS A 435 -33.80 24.99 6.89
N ASP A 436 -32.51 25.26 7.07
CA ASP A 436 -31.48 25.01 6.07
C ASP A 436 -30.75 23.69 6.30
N THR A 437 -30.29 23.10 5.21
CA THR A 437 -29.46 21.90 5.20
C THR A 437 -28.00 22.25 4.97
N TRP A 438 -27.14 21.63 5.76
CA TRP A 438 -25.73 21.95 5.82
C TRP A 438 -24.86 20.69 5.73
N ILE A 439 -23.63 20.86 5.22
CA ILE A 439 -22.57 19.88 5.32
C ILE A 439 -21.34 20.48 6.01
N GLN A 440 -20.78 19.71 6.94
CA GLN A 440 -19.48 20.01 7.56
C GLN A 440 -18.40 19.14 6.94
N VAL A 441 -17.38 19.76 6.40
CA VAL A 441 -16.31 19.09 5.64
C VAL A 441 -14.97 19.37 6.26
N TYR A 442 -14.19 18.32 6.56
CA TYR A 442 -12.80 18.49 6.98
C TYR A 442 -11.91 18.74 5.77
N GLN A 443 -11.24 19.89 5.75
CA GLN A 443 -10.30 20.26 4.71
C GLN A 443 -8.91 19.71 5.03
N VAL A 444 -8.56 18.57 4.45
CA VAL A 444 -7.29 17.87 4.71
C VAL A 444 -6.07 18.77 4.47
N LYS A 445 -6.12 19.63 3.45
CA LYS A 445 -5.00 20.53 3.09
C LYS A 445 -4.88 21.72 4.07
N MET A 446 -6.02 22.26 4.53
CA MET A 446 -6.09 23.45 5.38
C MET A 446 -6.13 23.10 6.88
N LYS A 447 -6.32 21.82 7.20
CA LYS A 447 -6.39 21.27 8.58
C LYS A 447 -7.50 21.90 9.44
N ASN A 448 -8.60 22.31 8.82
CA ASN A 448 -9.76 22.91 9.47
C ASN A 448 -11.07 22.35 8.94
N TYR A 449 -12.17 22.66 9.62
CA TYR A 449 -13.52 22.35 9.15
C TYR A 449 -14.13 23.55 8.45
N LYS A 450 -14.78 23.33 7.30
CA LYS A 450 -15.69 24.28 6.68
C LYS A 450 -17.12 23.78 6.77
N ARG A 451 -18.06 24.71 6.83
CA ARG A 451 -19.50 24.46 6.79
C ARG A 451 -20.08 25.18 5.62
N ILE A 452 -20.83 24.50 4.80
CA ILE A 452 -21.46 25.09 3.62
C ILE A 452 -22.92 24.65 3.54
N PRO A 453 -23.82 25.57 3.10
CA PRO A 453 -25.21 25.18 2.85
C PRO A 453 -25.27 24.26 1.62
N ILE A 454 -26.20 23.34 1.62
CA ILE A 454 -26.41 22.37 0.52
C ILE A 454 -27.88 22.35 0.11
N ALA A 455 -28.14 21.96 -1.13
CA ALA A 455 -29.49 21.77 -1.62
C ALA A 455 -30.19 20.63 -0.88
N GLU A 456 -31.47 20.82 -0.55
CA GLU A 456 -32.32 19.82 0.12
C GLU A 456 -32.31 18.47 -0.62
N GLY A 457 -32.29 18.48 -1.96
CA GLY A 457 -32.22 17.26 -2.76
C GLY A 457 -30.97 16.44 -2.49
N LEU A 458 -29.79 17.06 -2.39
CA LEU A 458 -28.54 16.37 -2.05
C LEU A 458 -28.60 15.82 -0.61
N TYR A 459 -29.12 16.63 0.33
CA TYR A 459 -29.28 16.20 1.72
C TYR A 459 -30.12 14.92 1.81
N ARG A 460 -31.28 14.86 1.15
CA ARG A 460 -32.16 13.70 1.14
C ARG A 460 -31.52 12.47 0.51
N ILE A 461 -30.81 12.64 -0.61
CA ILE A 461 -30.09 11.53 -1.25
C ILE A 461 -29.09 10.93 -0.26
N MET A 462 -28.33 11.79 0.44
CA MET A 462 -27.33 11.31 1.38
C MET A 462 -27.94 10.72 2.65
N GLU A 463 -29.06 11.24 3.12
CA GLU A 463 -29.80 10.64 4.23
C GLU A 463 -30.26 9.22 3.90
N VAL A 464 -30.80 9.00 2.69
CA VAL A 464 -31.19 7.68 2.19
C VAL A 464 -29.96 6.78 2.07
N TYR A 465 -28.86 7.28 1.49
CA TYR A 465 -27.62 6.52 1.34
C TYR A 465 -27.06 6.05 2.68
N ILE A 466 -26.98 6.94 3.68
CA ILE A 466 -26.50 6.63 5.03
C ILE A 466 -27.38 5.55 5.69
N LYS A 467 -28.71 5.67 5.59
CA LYS A 467 -29.65 4.69 6.15
C LYS A 467 -29.54 3.33 5.47
N THR A 468 -29.50 3.31 4.13
CA THR A 468 -29.45 2.07 3.34
C THR A 468 -28.17 1.28 3.63
N HIS A 469 -27.04 1.96 3.76
CA HIS A 469 -25.76 1.33 4.04
C HIS A 469 -25.40 1.22 5.52
N GLN A 470 -26.32 1.61 6.43
CA GLN A 470 -26.17 1.53 7.90
C GLN A 470 -24.87 2.19 8.40
N ILE A 471 -24.54 3.37 7.85
CA ILE A 471 -23.30 4.08 8.15
C ILE A 471 -23.42 4.80 9.50
N GLY A 472 -22.52 4.49 10.41
CA GLY A 472 -22.44 5.15 11.73
C GLY A 472 -21.93 6.60 11.64
N PRO A 473 -22.15 7.42 12.69
CA PRO A 473 -21.75 8.84 12.69
C PRO A 473 -20.27 9.08 12.44
N ASP A 474 -19.41 8.21 12.96
CA ASP A 474 -17.95 8.32 12.86
C ASP A 474 -17.34 7.50 11.71
N ASP A 475 -18.17 6.72 11.02
CA ASP A 475 -17.74 5.92 9.88
C ASP A 475 -17.54 6.79 8.63
N TYR A 476 -16.66 6.36 7.74
CA TYR A 476 -16.54 6.99 6.44
C TYR A 476 -17.75 6.69 5.56
N LEU A 477 -18.28 7.71 4.88
CA LEU A 477 -19.38 7.53 3.93
C LEU A 477 -19.01 6.62 2.76
N PHE A 478 -17.81 6.76 2.27
CA PHE A 478 -17.31 6.01 1.13
C PHE A 478 -16.07 5.23 1.56
N THR A 479 -16.20 3.91 1.61
CA THR A 479 -15.15 3.03 2.12
C THR A 479 -14.49 2.21 1.01
N ASN A 480 -13.23 1.89 1.23
CA ASN A 480 -12.51 0.89 0.45
C ASN A 480 -12.77 -0.54 1.01
N LYS A 481 -12.25 -1.56 0.34
CA LYS A 481 -12.44 -2.97 0.73
C LYS A 481 -11.93 -3.33 2.15
N ASN A 482 -11.08 -2.47 2.73
CA ASN A 482 -10.50 -2.67 4.06
C ASN A 482 -11.18 -1.82 5.14
N GLY A 483 -12.31 -1.18 4.84
CA GLY A 483 -13.05 -0.32 5.78
C GLY A 483 -12.48 1.08 5.97
N GLY A 484 -11.34 1.41 5.36
CA GLY A 484 -10.80 2.77 5.36
C GLY A 484 -11.49 3.67 4.32
N PRO A 485 -11.14 4.98 4.28
CA PRO A 485 -11.77 5.90 3.34
C PRO A 485 -11.47 5.54 1.89
N TYR A 486 -12.38 5.90 1.00
CA TYR A 486 -12.21 5.66 -0.43
C TYR A 486 -10.96 6.36 -0.96
N ARG A 487 -10.31 5.78 -1.97
CA ARG A 487 -9.06 6.33 -2.51
C ARG A 487 -9.34 7.30 -3.65
N SER A 488 -8.82 8.52 -3.56
CA SER A 488 -8.97 9.56 -4.58
C SER A 488 -8.53 9.10 -5.98
N MET A 489 -7.47 8.30 -6.06
CA MET A 489 -6.97 7.76 -7.32
C MET A 489 -7.92 6.70 -7.90
N THR A 490 -8.47 5.82 -7.04
CA THR A 490 -9.44 4.81 -7.46
C THR A 490 -10.70 5.47 -8.03
N PHE A 491 -11.21 6.50 -7.36
CA PHE A 491 -12.35 7.26 -7.86
C PHE A 491 -12.09 7.88 -9.24
N ARG A 492 -10.95 8.57 -9.39
CA ARG A 492 -10.60 9.19 -10.68
C ARG A 492 -10.48 8.16 -11.80
N HIS A 493 -9.83 7.03 -11.52
CA HIS A 493 -9.67 5.96 -12.51
C HIS A 493 -11.02 5.37 -12.94
N GLN A 494 -11.92 5.13 -11.98
CA GLN A 494 -13.25 4.61 -12.27
C GLN A 494 -14.10 5.62 -13.06
N MET A 495 -14.10 6.89 -12.66
CA MET A 495 -14.85 7.92 -13.38
C MET A 495 -14.29 8.15 -14.79
N LYS A 496 -12.96 8.13 -14.95
CA LYS A 496 -12.32 8.21 -16.27
C LYS A 496 -12.79 7.06 -17.17
N LYS A 497 -12.72 5.83 -16.66
CA LYS A 497 -13.19 4.65 -17.39
C LYS A 497 -14.66 4.74 -17.78
N ILE A 498 -15.53 5.22 -16.88
CA ILE A 498 -16.96 5.38 -17.16
C ILE A 498 -17.18 6.41 -18.27
N CYS A 499 -16.45 7.54 -18.25
CA CYS A 499 -16.56 8.55 -19.31
C CYS A 499 -16.07 8.00 -20.65
N GLU A 500 -15.02 7.20 -20.66
CA GLU A 500 -14.50 6.51 -21.87
C GLU A 500 -15.50 5.45 -22.37
N ASP A 501 -15.98 4.54 -21.49
CA ASP A 501 -16.90 3.45 -21.84
C ASP A 501 -18.26 3.97 -22.37
N HIS A 502 -18.65 5.18 -22.03
CA HIS A 502 -19.92 5.80 -22.45
C HIS A 502 -19.75 6.96 -23.42
N GLU A 503 -18.55 7.13 -23.99
CA GLU A 503 -18.25 8.10 -25.03
C GLU A 503 -18.72 9.53 -24.70
N ILE A 504 -18.53 9.98 -23.45
CA ILE A 504 -18.91 11.33 -23.01
C ILE A 504 -18.19 12.35 -23.90
N ASP A 505 -18.93 13.36 -24.40
CA ASP A 505 -18.46 14.35 -25.37
C ASP A 505 -17.85 13.69 -26.63
N GLY A 506 -18.51 12.66 -27.13
CA GLY A 506 -18.02 11.89 -28.28
C GLY A 506 -16.71 11.13 -28.04
N GLY A 507 -16.34 10.93 -26.75
CA GLY A 507 -15.11 10.27 -26.34
C GLY A 507 -13.94 11.21 -26.04
N ASP A 508 -14.11 12.52 -26.27
CA ASP A 508 -13.04 13.52 -26.07
C ASP A 508 -12.94 14.01 -24.62
N TYR A 509 -13.95 13.77 -23.79
CA TYR A 509 -13.97 14.22 -22.40
C TYR A 509 -13.05 13.39 -21.49
N LEU A 510 -12.04 14.05 -20.95
CA LEU A 510 -11.15 13.48 -19.95
C LEU A 510 -11.57 13.92 -18.54
N PHE A 511 -12.17 13.03 -17.77
CA PHE A 511 -12.63 13.33 -16.40
C PHE A 511 -11.50 13.79 -15.49
N GLN A 512 -11.66 14.99 -14.92
CA GLN A 512 -10.80 15.53 -13.88
C GLN A 512 -11.64 16.10 -12.73
N SER A 513 -11.51 15.53 -11.55
CA SER A 513 -12.31 15.91 -10.37
C SER A 513 -12.12 17.38 -9.95
N HIS A 514 -10.99 18.00 -10.32
CA HIS A 514 -10.71 19.40 -9.96
C HIS A 514 -11.44 20.41 -10.85
N ASP A 515 -11.81 20.01 -12.08
CA ASP A 515 -12.50 20.87 -13.03
C ASP A 515 -13.91 21.21 -12.57
N TYR A 516 -14.59 20.30 -11.87
CA TYR A 516 -15.89 20.58 -11.22
C TYR A 516 -15.79 21.68 -10.17
N ARG A 517 -14.67 21.79 -9.49
CA ARG A 517 -14.44 22.88 -8.54
C ARG A 517 -14.27 24.23 -9.26
N HIS A 518 -13.64 24.24 -10.42
CA HIS A 518 -13.59 25.39 -11.29
C HIS A 518 -14.99 25.76 -11.76
N THR A 519 -15.76 24.78 -12.24
CA THR A 519 -17.15 24.98 -12.70
C THR A 519 -18.01 25.63 -11.62
N VAL A 520 -17.99 25.11 -10.39
CA VAL A 520 -18.78 25.67 -9.27
C VAL A 520 -18.29 27.08 -8.91
N ALA A 521 -16.96 27.32 -8.88
CA ALA A 521 -16.41 28.64 -8.61
C ALA A 521 -16.88 29.68 -9.65
N THR A 522 -16.76 29.33 -10.92
CA THR A 522 -17.19 30.17 -12.05
C THR A 522 -18.69 30.44 -12.00
N MET A 523 -19.49 29.37 -11.77
CA MET A 523 -20.95 29.50 -11.66
C MET A 523 -21.38 30.45 -10.53
N LEU A 524 -20.78 30.32 -9.33
CA LEU A 524 -21.07 31.22 -8.20
C LEU A 524 -20.69 32.66 -8.52
N TYR A 525 -19.52 32.86 -9.11
CA TYR A 525 -19.08 34.20 -9.49
C TYR A 525 -19.96 34.82 -10.56
N ASP A 526 -20.36 34.08 -11.60
CA ASP A 526 -21.24 34.55 -12.69
C ASP A 526 -22.66 34.85 -12.18
N ASN A 527 -23.11 34.21 -11.11
CA ASN A 527 -24.37 34.51 -10.42
C ASN A 527 -24.24 35.66 -9.39
N GLY A 528 -23.14 36.43 -9.41
CA GLY A 528 -22.97 37.64 -8.62
C GLY A 528 -22.42 37.42 -7.19
N VAL A 529 -21.98 36.22 -6.84
CA VAL A 529 -21.30 35.99 -5.56
C VAL A 529 -19.92 36.70 -5.62
N SER A 530 -19.60 37.50 -4.60
CA SER A 530 -18.30 38.16 -4.52
C SER A 530 -17.14 37.16 -4.51
N ILE A 531 -15.98 37.58 -4.99
CA ILE A 531 -14.75 36.75 -4.97
C ILE A 531 -14.40 36.27 -3.56
N GLN A 532 -14.63 37.11 -2.54
CA GLN A 532 -14.47 36.75 -1.14
C GLN A 532 -15.46 35.63 -0.74
N GLY A 533 -16.72 35.76 -1.17
CA GLY A 533 -17.74 34.74 -0.92
C GLY A 533 -17.40 33.40 -1.58
N VAL A 534 -16.91 33.43 -2.83
CA VAL A 534 -16.41 32.24 -3.53
C VAL A 534 -15.20 31.65 -2.81
N ARG A 535 -14.25 32.47 -2.37
CA ARG A 535 -13.09 32.06 -1.59
C ARG A 535 -13.52 31.32 -0.31
N ASP A 536 -14.42 31.93 0.47
CA ASP A 536 -14.88 31.39 1.75
C ASP A 536 -15.69 30.10 1.54
N TYR A 537 -16.55 30.05 0.53
CA TYR A 537 -17.29 28.86 0.14
C TYR A 537 -16.36 27.69 -0.22
N LEU A 538 -15.36 27.95 -1.05
CA LEU A 538 -14.38 26.94 -1.45
C LEU A 538 -13.39 26.62 -0.32
N GLY A 539 -13.23 27.50 0.67
CA GLY A 539 -12.26 27.38 1.75
C GLY A 539 -10.83 27.52 1.25
N HIS A 540 -10.54 28.64 0.59
CA HIS A 540 -9.19 29.03 0.21
C HIS A 540 -8.62 30.01 1.24
N ASP A 541 -7.35 29.81 1.64
CA ASP A 541 -6.69 30.70 2.61
C ASP A 541 -6.36 32.06 1.98
N TYR A 542 -6.01 32.07 0.70
CA TYR A 542 -5.56 33.26 -0.01
C TYR A 542 -6.45 33.57 -1.19
N LEU A 543 -6.62 34.85 -1.47
CA LEU A 543 -7.46 35.36 -2.56
C LEU A 543 -6.90 34.94 -3.94
N GLU A 544 -5.59 34.96 -4.08
CA GLU A 544 -4.88 34.55 -5.30
C GLU A 544 -5.19 33.09 -5.72
N MET A 545 -5.52 32.24 -4.76
CA MET A 545 -5.98 30.88 -5.08
C MET A 545 -7.35 30.88 -5.75
N THR A 546 -8.18 31.90 -5.46
CA THR A 546 -9.53 32.05 -6.04
C THR A 546 -9.46 32.79 -7.37
N GLU A 547 -8.55 33.73 -7.47
CA GLU A 547 -8.31 34.50 -8.72
C GLU A 547 -7.95 33.59 -9.89
N GLN A 548 -7.29 32.46 -9.65
CA GLN A 548 -7.00 31.47 -10.71
C GLN A 548 -8.26 30.89 -11.37
N TYR A 549 -9.42 30.99 -10.72
CA TYR A 549 -10.71 30.58 -11.27
C TYR A 549 -11.45 31.75 -11.98
N ILE A 550 -10.98 32.98 -11.83
CA ILE A 550 -11.67 34.19 -12.24
C ILE A 550 -11.03 34.87 -13.48
N ASP A 551 -10.19 34.16 -14.18
CA ASP A 551 -9.65 34.66 -15.48
C ASP A 551 -10.70 34.86 -16.59
N TYR A 552 -11.94 34.77 -16.18
CA TYR A 552 -13.12 35.10 -16.94
C TYR A 552 -13.38 36.59 -17.04
N MET A 553 -12.73 37.44 -16.25
CA MET A 553 -12.94 38.88 -16.33
C MET A 553 -12.81 39.41 -17.77
N PRO A 554 -11.74 39.07 -18.53
CA PRO A 554 -11.66 39.55 -19.90
C PRO A 554 -12.78 39.03 -20.80
N LYS A 555 -13.18 37.76 -20.68
CA LYS A 555 -14.26 37.18 -21.49
C LYS A 555 -15.63 37.71 -21.06
N LYS A 556 -15.88 37.86 -19.76
CA LYS A 556 -17.12 38.44 -19.24
C LYS A 556 -17.24 39.91 -19.63
N ILE A 557 -16.18 40.70 -19.49
CA ILE A 557 -16.12 42.09 -19.95
C ILE A 557 -16.33 42.15 -21.47
N ALA A 558 -15.70 41.27 -22.24
CA ALA A 558 -15.89 41.20 -23.68
C ALA A 558 -17.34 40.88 -24.06
N LYS A 559 -17.97 39.93 -23.37
CA LYS A 559 -19.36 39.53 -23.58
C LYS A 559 -20.33 40.65 -23.19
N GLU A 560 -20.14 41.26 -22.02
CA GLU A 560 -20.94 42.43 -21.60
C GLU A 560 -20.74 43.63 -22.52
N ASN A 561 -19.51 43.90 -22.93
CA ASN A 561 -19.22 44.94 -23.92
C ASN A 561 -19.86 44.61 -25.25
N MET A 562 -19.79 43.38 -25.75
CA MET A 562 -20.50 42.98 -26.96
C MET A 562 -22.01 43.20 -26.83
N GLY A 563 -22.60 42.71 -25.70
CA GLY A 563 -24.02 42.89 -25.42
C GLY A 563 -24.42 44.36 -25.31
N PHE A 564 -23.58 45.20 -24.68
CA PHE A 564 -23.80 46.64 -24.57
C PHE A 564 -23.74 47.35 -25.94
N PHE A 565 -22.70 47.07 -26.73
CA PHE A 565 -22.50 47.72 -28.03
C PHE A 565 -23.35 47.13 -29.16
N GLN A 566 -23.98 45.97 -28.98
CA GLN A 566 -24.96 45.43 -29.92
C GLN A 566 -26.33 46.13 -29.82
N LYS A 567 -26.61 46.85 -28.73
CA LYS A 567 -27.83 47.62 -28.61
C LYS A 567 -27.80 48.79 -29.60
N PRO A 568 -28.89 49.07 -30.34
CA PRO A 568 -28.94 50.15 -31.33
C PRO A 568 -28.53 51.49 -30.76
N GLU A 569 -28.90 51.81 -29.53
CA GLU A 569 -28.59 53.02 -28.78
C GLU A 569 -27.12 53.17 -28.38
N HIS A 570 -26.35 52.11 -28.34
CA HIS A 570 -24.94 52.10 -27.93
C HIS A 570 -23.98 51.71 -29.06
N ASN A 571 -24.46 51.65 -30.30
CA ASN A 571 -23.65 51.25 -31.45
C ASN A 571 -22.61 52.36 -31.79
N LEU A 572 -21.35 52.09 -31.43
CA LEU A 572 -20.23 53.03 -31.71
C LEU A 572 -20.04 53.38 -33.21
N ALA A 573 -20.53 52.53 -34.10
CA ALA A 573 -20.46 52.75 -35.54
C ALA A 573 -21.61 53.60 -36.06
N ALA A 574 -22.64 53.90 -35.26
CA ALA A 574 -23.85 54.65 -35.70
C ALA A 574 -23.60 56.11 -36.16
N GLY A 575 -22.44 56.63 -35.93
CA GLY A 575 -22.07 58.00 -36.42
C GLY A 575 -20.94 58.03 -37.45
N LEU A 576 -20.38 56.85 -37.77
CA LEU A 576 -19.26 56.77 -38.73
C LEU A 576 -19.83 56.76 -40.17
N ARG A 577 -19.77 57.89 -40.86
CA ARG A 577 -20.07 57.97 -42.32
C ARG A 577 -19.06 57.05 -43.06
N LYS A 578 -19.55 56.07 -43.81
CA LYS A 578 -18.76 55.50 -44.89
C LYS A 578 -18.31 56.61 -45.80
N LYS A 579 -17.00 56.87 -45.91
CA LYS A 579 -16.48 57.69 -46.97
C LYS A 579 -16.96 57.09 -48.29
N GLY A 580 -17.86 57.81 -48.96
CA GLY A 580 -18.41 57.38 -50.23
C GLY A 580 -17.28 57.14 -51.22
N GLY A 581 -17.28 55.95 -51.81
CA GLY A 581 -16.48 55.75 -53.02
C GLY A 581 -16.85 56.84 -54.04
N ARG A 582 -15.88 57.53 -54.55
CA ARG A 582 -16.03 58.33 -55.74
C ARG A 582 -16.38 57.36 -56.87
N ASP A 583 -17.62 57.41 -57.34
CA ASP A 583 -17.96 56.86 -58.62
C ASP A 583 -17.16 57.66 -59.66
N GLY A 584 -16.15 56.98 -60.22
CA GLY A 584 -15.47 57.52 -61.41
C GLY A 584 -16.36 57.32 -62.62
N LYS A 585 -16.61 58.44 -63.26
CA LYS A 585 -16.92 58.45 -64.70
C LYS A 585 -15.69 58.07 -65.46
#